data_4178b4ad16f5b0a3fb08db12d03d0635
#
_entry.id   4178b4ad16f5b0a3fb08db12d03d0635
#
_cell.length_a   1.000
_cell.length_b   1.000
_cell.length_c   1.000
_cell.angle_alpha   90.00
_cell.angle_beta   90.00
_cell.angle_gamma   90.00
#
_symmetry.space_group_name_H-M   'P 1'
#
loop_
_entity.id
_entity.type
_entity.pdbx_description
1 polymer ?
#
loop_
_entity_poly.entity_id
_entity_poly.type
_entity_poly.pdbx_seq_one_letter_code
_entity_poly.pdbx_strand_id
1 'polypeptide(L)'
;MGLDMYLYAEKFVSNMEYRNEQDQFNKIVSALGAEQFTIGHVLTAVEVAYWRKANAIHNWFLDGKNDDCTAFYVERERLEKLRDICEQVLDEPALAELALPTQEGFFFGSTEYDEWYMDSVKETYDKLSVLLATIPDGWSFKYQASW
;
A
#
# COMPACT_ATOMS: atom_id res chain seq x y z
N MET A 1 0.05 8.69 19.43
CA MET A 1 -0.26 9.38 18.17
C MET A 1 0.99 9.37 17.30
N GLY A 2 0.84 9.31 16.00
CA GLY A 2 1.94 9.26 15.04
C GLY A 2 1.41 8.97 13.65
N LEU A 3 2.21 9.19 12.63
CA LEU A 3 1.89 8.82 11.27
C LEU A 3 1.90 7.29 11.15
N ASP A 4 0.73 6.71 11.01
CA ASP A 4 0.51 5.29 10.72
C ASP A 4 0.01 5.17 9.27
N MET A 5 0.64 4.30 8.48
CA MET A 5 0.43 4.20 7.04
C MET A 5 0.12 2.77 6.67
N TYR A 6 -0.89 2.58 5.86
CA TYR A 6 -1.44 1.28 5.48
C TYR A 6 -1.54 1.15 3.96
N LEU A 7 -1.15 0.01 3.45
CA LEU A 7 -1.43 -0.40 2.08
C LEU A 7 -2.30 -1.66 2.11
N TYR A 8 -3.45 -1.58 1.49
CA TYR A 8 -4.38 -2.70 1.33
C TYR A 8 -4.34 -3.20 -0.10
N ALA A 9 -4.41 -4.52 -0.28
CA ALA A 9 -4.75 -5.14 -1.53
C ALA A 9 -6.22 -5.52 -1.49
N GLU A 10 -6.99 -5.09 -2.46
CA GLU A 10 -8.42 -5.35 -2.57
C GLU A 10 -8.72 -6.21 -3.79
N LYS A 11 -9.59 -7.18 -3.64
CA LYS A 11 -10.11 -7.97 -4.74
C LYS A 11 -11.63 -8.02 -4.71
N PHE A 12 -12.22 -7.60 -5.82
CA PHE A 12 -13.63 -7.76 -6.09
C PHE A 12 -13.86 -9.16 -6.67
N VAL A 13 -14.74 -9.94 -6.06
CA VAL A 13 -15.12 -11.28 -6.51
C VAL A 13 -16.62 -11.31 -6.78
N SER A 14 -17.00 -11.60 -8.02
CA SER A 14 -18.40 -11.55 -8.47
C SER A 14 -19.05 -12.90 -8.49
N ASN A 15 -20.36 -12.94 -8.23
CA ASN A 15 -21.21 -14.11 -8.42
C ASN A 15 -21.73 -14.24 -9.88
N MET A 16 -21.30 -13.38 -10.78
CA MET A 16 -21.78 -13.41 -12.17
C MET A 16 -21.06 -14.47 -13.01
N GLU A 17 -21.83 -15.30 -13.74
CA GLU A 17 -21.31 -16.44 -14.51
C GLU A 17 -20.20 -16.07 -15.50
N TYR A 18 -20.34 -14.94 -16.18
CA TYR A 18 -19.37 -14.50 -17.19
C TYR A 18 -17.97 -14.19 -16.63
N ARG A 19 -17.81 -14.09 -15.31
CA ARG A 19 -16.51 -13.83 -14.65
C ARG A 19 -15.79 -15.10 -14.23
N ASN A 20 -16.47 -16.26 -14.25
CA ASN A 20 -15.92 -17.55 -13.83
C ASN A 20 -15.32 -17.54 -12.39
N GLU A 21 -15.91 -16.76 -11.49
CA GLU A 21 -15.43 -16.56 -10.13
C GLU A 21 -16.36 -17.19 -9.07
N GLN A 22 -17.44 -17.91 -9.50
CA GLN A 22 -18.48 -18.42 -8.58
C GLN A 22 -17.92 -19.35 -7.49
N ASP A 23 -16.96 -20.22 -7.84
CA ASP A 23 -16.36 -21.12 -6.85
C ASP A 23 -15.61 -20.35 -5.77
N GLN A 24 -14.85 -19.34 -6.17
CA GLN A 24 -14.14 -18.46 -5.23
C GLN A 24 -15.12 -17.65 -4.39
N PHE A 25 -16.14 -17.07 -5.04
CA PHE A 25 -17.22 -16.34 -4.37
C PHE A 25 -17.89 -17.20 -3.29
N ASN A 26 -18.34 -18.41 -3.64
CA ASN A 26 -19.02 -19.31 -2.72
C ASN A 26 -18.14 -19.71 -1.53
N LYS A 27 -16.85 -19.95 -1.75
CA LYS A 27 -15.91 -20.25 -0.66
C LYS A 27 -15.74 -19.08 0.31
N ILE A 28 -15.66 -17.85 -0.19
CA ILE A 28 -15.55 -16.65 0.64
C ILE A 28 -16.84 -16.45 1.44
N VAL A 29 -18.00 -16.49 0.78
CA VAL A 29 -19.31 -16.30 1.42
C VAL A 29 -19.55 -17.33 2.51
N SER A 30 -19.20 -18.59 2.26
CA SER A 30 -19.30 -19.68 3.23
C SER A 30 -18.36 -19.47 4.42
N ALA A 31 -17.11 -19.08 4.17
CA ALA A 31 -16.15 -18.79 5.22
C ALA A 31 -16.59 -17.65 6.15
N LEU A 32 -17.35 -16.68 5.62
CA LEU A 32 -17.93 -15.57 6.38
C LEU A 32 -19.28 -15.89 7.04
N GLY A 33 -19.87 -17.08 6.79
CA GLY A 33 -21.20 -17.44 7.27
C GLY A 33 -22.32 -16.59 6.66
N ALA A 34 -22.15 -16.14 5.42
CA ALA A 34 -23.05 -15.19 4.76
C ALA A 34 -23.95 -15.81 3.67
N GLU A 35 -24.03 -17.12 3.59
CA GLU A 35 -24.75 -17.84 2.53
C GLU A 35 -26.25 -17.51 2.47
N GLN A 36 -26.81 -17.06 3.58
CA GLN A 36 -28.22 -16.69 3.70
C GLN A 36 -28.57 -15.35 3.04
N PHE A 37 -27.58 -14.57 2.65
CA PHE A 37 -27.80 -13.28 2.01
C PHE A 37 -27.77 -13.41 0.47
N THR A 38 -28.62 -12.64 -0.20
CA THR A 38 -28.53 -12.48 -1.65
C THR A 38 -27.42 -11.49 -1.97
N ILE A 39 -26.25 -12.00 -2.28
CA ILE A 39 -25.05 -11.21 -2.53
C ILE A 39 -24.64 -11.30 -4.01
N GLY A 40 -24.44 -10.15 -4.65
CA GLY A 40 -23.97 -10.09 -6.04
C GLY A 40 -22.45 -10.14 -6.17
N HIS A 41 -21.74 -9.70 -5.12
CA HIS A 41 -20.29 -9.68 -5.09
C HIS A 41 -19.77 -9.62 -3.65
N VAL A 42 -18.48 -9.91 -3.50
CA VAL A 42 -17.72 -9.71 -2.28
C VAL A 42 -16.51 -8.83 -2.61
N LEU A 43 -16.24 -7.84 -1.78
CA LEU A 43 -14.99 -7.10 -1.79
C LEU A 43 -14.14 -7.58 -0.61
N THR A 44 -12.97 -8.12 -0.91
CA THR A 44 -11.99 -8.54 0.09
C THR A 44 -10.86 -7.52 0.17
N ALA A 45 -10.41 -7.20 1.37
CA ALA A 45 -9.27 -6.33 1.61
C ALA A 45 -8.28 -7.01 2.55
N VAL A 46 -7.01 -6.97 2.19
CA VAL A 46 -5.90 -7.51 2.99
C VAL A 46 -4.90 -6.40 3.23
N GLU A 47 -4.52 -6.16 4.48
CA GLU A 47 -3.40 -5.28 4.80
C GLU A 47 -2.11 -5.97 4.36
N VAL A 48 -1.45 -5.41 3.35
CA VAL A 48 -0.26 -6.01 2.74
C VAL A 48 1.02 -5.27 3.10
N ALA A 49 0.91 -4.05 3.60
CA ALA A 49 2.04 -3.32 4.17
C ALA A 49 1.55 -2.28 5.19
N TYR A 50 2.39 -2.06 6.19
CA TYR A 50 2.22 -1.06 7.23
C TYR A 50 3.56 -0.36 7.46
N TRP A 51 3.53 0.95 7.66
CA TRP A 51 4.68 1.74 8.06
C TRP A 51 4.28 2.69 9.18
N ARG A 52 5.27 3.07 9.98
CA ARG A 52 5.09 4.08 11.01
C ARG A 52 6.14 5.17 10.86
N LYS A 53 5.69 6.43 10.81
CA LYS A 53 6.56 7.61 10.72
C LYS A 53 7.52 7.63 9.52
N ALA A 54 7.23 6.88 8.47
CA ALA A 54 7.99 6.88 7.23
C ALA A 54 7.52 8.05 6.34
N ASN A 55 7.81 9.27 6.77
CA ASN A 55 7.24 10.47 6.15
C ASN A 55 7.66 10.70 4.69
N ALA A 56 8.85 10.26 4.28
CA ALA A 56 9.27 10.32 2.87
C ALA A 56 8.43 9.38 2.00
N ILE A 57 8.09 8.19 2.50
CA ILE A 57 7.20 7.24 1.83
C ILE A 57 5.78 7.79 1.76
N HIS A 58 5.30 8.41 2.84
CA HIS A 58 4.01 9.09 2.88
C HIS A 58 3.95 10.23 1.84
N ASN A 59 4.96 11.09 1.81
CA ASN A 59 5.08 12.18 0.84
C ASN A 59 5.01 11.64 -0.61
N TRP A 60 5.69 10.55 -0.87
CA TRP A 60 5.66 9.92 -2.19
C TRP A 60 4.25 9.41 -2.57
N PHE A 61 3.53 8.78 -1.64
CA PHE A 61 2.15 8.34 -1.89
C PHE A 61 1.20 9.51 -2.14
N LEU A 62 1.35 10.61 -1.40
CA LEU A 62 0.51 11.80 -1.57
C LEU A 62 0.67 12.42 -2.97
N ASP A 63 1.88 12.56 -3.47
CA ASP A 63 2.16 13.10 -4.82
C ASP A 63 1.36 14.40 -5.10
N GLY A 64 1.42 15.33 -4.14
CA GLY A 64 0.71 16.61 -4.20
C GLY A 64 -0.79 16.56 -3.87
N LYS A 65 -1.33 15.40 -3.46
CA LYS A 65 -2.70 15.30 -2.94
C LYS A 65 -2.82 15.95 -1.57
N ASN A 66 -4.05 16.29 -1.19
CA ASN A 66 -4.33 16.75 0.16
C ASN A 66 -4.00 15.65 1.18
N ASP A 67 -3.32 16.05 2.24
CA ASP A 67 -3.00 15.19 3.37
C ASP A 67 -4.12 15.29 4.42
N ASP A 68 -5.21 14.60 4.19
CA ASP A 68 -6.45 14.63 4.99
C ASP A 68 -6.91 13.25 5.48
N CYS A 69 -6.00 12.28 5.53
CA CYS A 69 -6.28 10.90 5.91
C CYS A 69 -7.27 10.15 4.99
N THR A 70 -7.67 10.74 3.87
CA THR A 70 -8.55 10.07 2.92
C THR A 70 -7.81 8.95 2.18
N ALA A 71 -8.40 7.77 2.17
CA ALA A 71 -7.85 6.63 1.43
C ALA A 71 -8.01 6.82 -0.08
N PHE A 72 -7.02 6.39 -0.85
CA PHE A 72 -7.06 6.47 -2.32
C PHE A 72 -6.38 5.27 -2.97
N TYR A 73 -6.79 4.96 -4.20
CA TYR A 73 -6.20 3.88 -4.97
C TYR A 73 -4.84 4.27 -5.55
N VAL A 74 -3.96 3.26 -5.61
CA VAL A 74 -2.59 3.36 -6.14
C VAL A 74 -2.41 2.29 -7.19
N GLU A 75 -2.00 2.69 -8.38
CA GLU A 75 -1.72 1.75 -9.47
C GLU A 75 -0.49 0.89 -9.17
N ARG A 76 -0.48 -0.34 -9.68
CA ARG A 76 0.62 -1.29 -9.50
C ARG A 76 1.96 -0.71 -9.96
N GLU A 77 1.96 -0.05 -11.10
CA GLU A 77 3.13 0.59 -11.69
C GLU A 77 3.74 1.68 -10.78
N ARG A 78 2.89 2.35 -10.01
CA ARG A 78 3.38 3.30 -9.00
C ARG A 78 4.10 2.60 -7.86
N LEU A 79 3.63 1.45 -7.42
CA LEU A 79 4.31 0.65 -6.39
C LEU A 79 5.65 0.10 -6.90
N GLU A 80 5.70 -0.34 -8.15
CA GLU A 80 6.93 -0.75 -8.83
C GLU A 80 7.94 0.40 -8.86
N LYS A 81 7.50 1.59 -9.26
CA LYS A 81 8.32 2.79 -9.27
C LYS A 81 8.85 3.17 -7.88
N LEU A 82 8.02 3.06 -6.84
CA LEU A 82 8.48 3.32 -5.46
C LEU A 82 9.55 2.33 -5.03
N ARG A 83 9.35 1.03 -5.31
CA ARG A 83 10.36 0.01 -5.04
C ARG A 83 11.69 0.35 -5.72
N ASP A 84 11.65 0.71 -7.01
CA ASP A 84 12.85 1.03 -7.79
C ASP A 84 13.56 2.31 -7.28
N ILE A 85 12.79 3.31 -6.85
CA ILE A 85 13.35 4.50 -6.21
C ILE A 85 14.01 4.13 -4.86
N CYS A 86 13.38 3.29 -4.07
CA CYS A 86 13.99 2.80 -2.82
C CYS A 86 15.31 2.07 -3.08
N GLU A 87 15.36 1.21 -4.10
CA GLU A 87 16.60 0.52 -4.51
C GLU A 87 17.72 1.52 -4.89
N GLN A 88 17.39 2.52 -5.71
CA GLN A 88 18.33 3.55 -6.09
C GLN A 88 18.88 4.34 -4.90
N VAL A 89 18.03 4.70 -3.94
CA VAL A 89 18.46 5.43 -2.73
C VAL A 89 19.31 4.54 -1.83
N LEU A 90 19.03 3.24 -1.75
CA LEU A 90 19.85 2.27 -0.99
C LEU A 90 21.23 2.11 -1.61
N ASP A 91 21.32 2.08 -2.94
CA ASP A 91 22.58 1.95 -3.68
C ASP A 91 23.40 3.26 -3.65
N GLU A 92 22.73 4.39 -3.71
CA GLU A 92 23.35 5.73 -3.70
C GLU A 92 22.60 6.69 -2.75
N PRO A 93 22.89 6.67 -1.44
CA PRO A 93 22.20 7.50 -0.44
C PRO A 93 22.23 9.01 -0.72
N ALA A 94 23.18 9.50 -1.49
CA ALA A 94 23.23 10.91 -1.90
C ALA A 94 22.02 11.35 -2.74
N LEU A 95 21.29 10.42 -3.34
CA LEU A 95 20.06 10.69 -4.10
C LEU A 95 18.81 10.88 -3.22
N ALA A 96 18.90 10.61 -1.93
CA ALA A 96 17.75 10.57 -1.02
C ALA A 96 16.88 11.85 -1.09
N GLU A 97 17.51 13.01 -0.91
CA GLU A 97 16.80 14.30 -0.91
C GLU A 97 16.12 14.61 -2.25
N LEU A 98 16.71 14.19 -3.36
CA LEU A 98 16.16 14.43 -4.69
C LEU A 98 15.06 13.41 -5.06
N ALA A 99 15.31 12.13 -4.80
CA ALA A 99 14.46 11.04 -5.29
C ALA A 99 13.31 10.70 -4.35
N LEU A 100 13.51 10.86 -3.04
CA LEU A 100 12.53 10.47 -2.01
C LEU A 100 12.58 11.47 -0.84
N PRO A 101 12.18 12.74 -1.06
CA PRO A 101 12.25 13.79 -0.05
C PRO A 101 11.35 13.51 1.15
N THR A 102 11.83 13.89 2.33
CA THR A 102 11.06 13.86 3.58
C THR A 102 9.95 14.91 3.59
N GLN A 103 8.94 14.70 4.45
CA GLN A 103 7.84 15.62 4.67
C GLN A 103 7.73 15.99 6.13
N GLU A 104 7.61 17.28 6.41
CA GLU A 104 7.30 17.78 7.75
C GLU A 104 5.84 17.51 8.11
N GLY A 105 5.59 17.22 9.39
CA GLY A 105 4.26 17.07 9.95
C GLY A 105 4.32 16.89 11.46
N PHE A 106 3.25 17.25 12.15
CA PHE A 106 3.24 17.33 13.61
C PHE A 106 3.59 16.01 14.32
N PHE A 107 3.24 14.87 13.69
CA PHE A 107 3.52 13.53 14.24
C PHE A 107 4.36 12.67 13.29
N PHE A 108 5.01 13.26 12.29
CA PHE A 108 5.62 12.52 11.17
C PHE A 108 7.02 11.99 11.47
N GLY A 109 7.62 12.38 12.59
CA GLY A 109 8.98 12.01 12.95
C GLY A 109 10.03 12.96 12.39
N SER A 110 11.29 12.52 12.40
CA SER A 110 12.42 13.30 11.88
C SER A 110 12.35 13.49 10.37
N THR A 111 12.83 14.63 9.89
CA THR A 111 13.03 14.92 8.46
C THR A 111 14.48 14.77 8.02
N GLU A 112 15.35 14.30 8.92
CA GLU A 112 16.76 14.05 8.61
C GLU A 112 16.92 12.78 7.76
N TYR A 113 17.91 12.79 6.85
CA TYR A 113 18.28 11.63 6.02
C TYR A 113 19.28 10.74 6.79
N ASP A 114 18.86 10.29 7.95
CA ASP A 114 19.63 9.50 8.92
C ASP A 114 19.42 7.99 8.77
N GLU A 115 19.89 7.22 9.74
CA GLU A 115 19.73 5.76 9.75
C GLU A 115 18.23 5.34 9.76
N TRP A 116 17.37 6.07 10.48
CA TRP A 116 15.93 5.79 10.52
C TRP A 116 15.25 5.99 9.16
N TYR A 117 15.68 7.03 8.43
CA TYR A 117 15.24 7.23 7.05
C TYR A 117 15.66 6.04 6.18
N MET A 118 16.94 5.64 6.23
CA MET A 118 17.45 4.51 5.43
C MET A 118 16.77 3.19 5.79
N ASP A 119 16.49 2.95 7.06
CA ASP A 119 15.71 1.79 7.52
C ASP A 119 14.29 1.79 6.93
N SER A 120 13.62 2.94 6.92
CA SER A 120 12.29 3.08 6.29
C SER A 120 12.32 2.81 4.78
N VAL A 121 13.36 3.26 4.08
CA VAL A 121 13.57 3.00 2.65
C VAL A 121 13.79 1.51 2.41
N LYS A 122 14.66 0.88 3.21
CA LYS A 122 14.91 -0.56 3.11
C LYS A 122 13.68 -1.40 3.41
N GLU A 123 12.97 -1.08 4.47
CA GLU A 123 11.71 -1.74 4.83
C GLU A 123 10.68 -1.65 3.69
N THR A 124 10.58 -0.49 3.05
CA THR A 124 9.69 -0.27 1.93
C THR A 124 10.11 -1.11 0.71
N TYR A 125 11.40 -1.12 0.38
CA TYR A 125 11.93 -1.94 -0.70
C TYR A 125 11.61 -3.43 -0.49
N ASP A 126 11.88 -3.94 0.72
CA ASP A 126 11.66 -5.35 1.05
C ASP A 126 10.17 -5.73 0.96
N LYS A 127 9.28 -4.89 1.55
CA LYS A 127 7.83 -5.11 1.52
C LYS A 127 7.27 -5.09 0.10
N LEU A 128 7.61 -4.08 -0.68
CA LEU A 128 7.12 -3.96 -2.05
C LEU A 128 7.68 -5.04 -2.98
N SER A 129 8.93 -5.46 -2.78
CA SER A 129 9.54 -6.56 -3.55
C SER A 129 8.78 -7.87 -3.35
N VAL A 130 8.46 -8.23 -2.10
CA VAL A 130 7.65 -9.42 -1.79
C VAL A 130 6.23 -9.27 -2.33
N LEU A 131 5.59 -8.13 -2.10
CA LEU A 131 4.22 -7.86 -2.54
C LEU A 131 4.07 -8.01 -4.06
N LEU A 132 4.93 -7.35 -4.82
CA LEU A 132 4.86 -7.32 -6.28
C LEU A 132 5.21 -8.67 -6.92
N ALA A 133 6.03 -9.49 -6.24
CA ALA A 133 6.36 -10.84 -6.68
C ALA A 133 5.25 -11.86 -6.38
N THR A 134 4.39 -11.61 -5.41
CA THR A 134 3.43 -12.61 -4.89
C THR A 134 1.98 -12.31 -5.20
N ILE A 135 1.56 -11.04 -5.25
CA ILE A 135 0.17 -10.68 -5.57
C ILE A 135 -0.09 -10.83 -7.07
N PRO A 136 -1.06 -11.67 -7.46
CA PRO A 136 -1.46 -11.81 -8.87
C PRO A 136 -2.01 -10.50 -9.44
N ASP A 137 -2.08 -10.44 -10.78
CA ASP A 137 -2.81 -9.40 -11.47
C ASP A 137 -4.31 -9.44 -11.11
N GLY A 138 -4.98 -8.30 -11.26
CA GLY A 138 -6.42 -8.16 -10.97
C GLY A 138 -6.74 -7.77 -9.52
N TRP A 139 -5.74 -7.54 -8.68
CA TRP A 139 -5.89 -6.88 -7.39
C TRP A 139 -5.69 -5.37 -7.53
N SER A 140 -6.50 -4.60 -6.80
CA SER A 140 -6.34 -3.15 -6.65
C SER A 140 -5.60 -2.85 -5.35
N PHE A 141 -4.83 -1.77 -5.34
CA PHE A 141 -4.15 -1.33 -4.11
C PHE A 141 -4.76 -0.02 -3.62
N LYS A 142 -4.87 0.10 -2.31
CA LYS A 142 -5.43 1.26 -1.65
C LYS A 142 -4.53 1.70 -0.50
N TYR A 143 -4.09 2.93 -0.57
CA TYR A 143 -3.27 3.55 0.48
C TYR A 143 -4.14 4.37 1.42
N GLN A 144 -3.81 4.35 2.70
CA GLN A 144 -4.42 5.18 3.73
C GLN A 144 -3.39 5.54 4.79
N ALA A 145 -3.40 6.78 5.23
CA ALA A 145 -2.66 7.22 6.41
C ALA A 145 -3.61 7.66 7.52
N SER A 146 -3.10 7.64 8.75
CA SER A 146 -3.77 8.17 9.95
C SER A 146 -2.73 8.81 10.85
N TRP A 147 -2.99 10.06 11.26
CA TRP A 147 -2.08 10.83 12.10
C TRP A 147 -2.82 11.83 12.99
#